data_8ebe7e0a38ba55ddb2b71dfaecfcdcc1
#
_entry.id   8ebe7e0a38ba55ddb2b71dfaecfcdcc1
#
_cell.length_a   1.000
_cell.length_b   1.000
_cell.length_c   1.000
_cell.angle_alpha   90.00
_cell.angle_beta   90.00
_cell.angle_gamma   90.00
#
_symmetry.space_group_name_H-M   'P 1'
#
loop_
_entity.id
_entity.type
_entity.pdbx_description
1 polymer ?
#
loop_
_entity_poly.entity_id
_entity_poly.type
_entity_poly.pdbx_seq_one_letter_code
_entity_poly.pdbx_strand_id
1 'polypeptide(L)'
;MNKSGSLGMGLHQALSFSKPMMRVSRGEAVFWPGCALMGLDPAILERTRQCLERAEPGIGLSSCCCGQPSRYLFPGAHQARQEKLRRLLEKQGVKRIYAACPNCTQELEGLGEYQVLPIWPVLAEHVGPEDIQGPGGPATLHDPCPMRKDAICQQAVRRLLALADVTLTEAARCGENTRCCGNFHMMRALDPDKSRVMRQARLGDLPAGLPIVSYCEGCLDAFRGEGRRTIHVLELLFGQSQSRGWGNRWAFTRKGKA
;
A
#
# COMPACT_ATOMS: atom_id res chain seq x y z
N MET A 1 -11.58 -5.22 22.22
CA MET A 1 -11.09 -5.93 21.01
C MET A 1 -12.25 -6.69 20.38
N ASN A 2 -12.60 -6.39 19.13
CA ASN A 2 -13.67 -7.11 18.44
C ASN A 2 -13.15 -8.50 18.04
N LYS A 3 -13.73 -9.56 18.65
CA LYS A 3 -13.28 -10.96 18.49
C LYS A 3 -13.29 -11.42 17.02
N SER A 4 -14.28 -11.02 16.20
CA SER A 4 -14.37 -11.40 14.79
C SER A 4 -13.30 -10.72 13.92
N GLY A 5 -13.03 -9.43 14.13
CA GLY A 5 -11.99 -8.70 13.40
C GLY A 5 -10.58 -9.18 13.73
N SER A 6 -10.33 -9.58 14.98
CA SER A 6 -9.03 -10.13 15.38
C SER A 6 -8.81 -11.56 14.83
N LEU A 7 -9.87 -12.39 14.74
CA LEU A 7 -9.78 -13.73 14.17
C LEU A 7 -9.46 -13.71 12.68
N GLY A 8 -10.17 -12.87 11.91
CA GLY A 8 -9.92 -12.70 10.47
C GLY A 8 -8.49 -12.18 10.19
N MET A 9 -8.01 -11.23 11.01
CA MET A 9 -6.64 -10.74 10.89
C MET A 9 -5.62 -11.78 11.36
N GLY A 10 -5.94 -12.60 12.35
CA GLY A 10 -5.12 -13.74 12.78
C GLY A 10 -4.89 -14.73 11.64
N LEU A 11 -5.96 -15.13 10.96
CA LEU A 11 -5.90 -16.00 9.79
C LEU A 11 -5.11 -15.35 8.64
N HIS A 12 -5.39 -14.06 8.35
CA HIS A 12 -4.62 -13.30 7.36
C HIS A 12 -3.13 -13.31 7.66
N GLN A 13 -2.72 -13.09 8.91
CA GLN A 13 -1.31 -13.08 9.29
C GLN A 13 -0.69 -14.47 9.24
N ALA A 14 -1.40 -15.51 9.70
CA ALA A 14 -0.94 -16.89 9.61
C ALA A 14 -0.69 -17.31 8.14
N LEU A 15 -1.63 -17.03 7.25
CA LEU A 15 -1.48 -17.29 5.82
C LEU A 15 -0.35 -16.45 5.20
N SER A 16 -0.26 -15.15 5.52
CA SER A 16 0.76 -14.25 4.96
C SER A 16 2.19 -14.67 5.30
N PHE A 17 2.40 -15.29 6.47
CA PHE A 17 3.69 -15.80 6.90
C PHE A 17 3.87 -17.31 6.64
N SER A 18 2.96 -17.93 5.88
CA SER A 18 3.12 -19.31 5.41
C SER A 18 4.16 -19.40 4.29
N LYS A 19 4.80 -20.56 4.17
CA LYS A 19 5.85 -20.83 3.16
C LYS A 19 5.41 -20.50 1.72
N PRO A 20 4.19 -20.83 1.25
CA PRO A 20 3.78 -20.52 -0.12
C PRO A 20 3.56 -19.03 -0.37
N MET A 21 3.24 -18.22 0.65
CA MET A 21 2.94 -16.79 0.52
C MET A 21 4.16 -15.89 0.70
N MET A 22 5.20 -16.35 1.38
CA MET A 22 6.43 -15.60 1.58
C MET A 22 7.41 -15.88 0.44
N ARG A 23 7.37 -15.04 -0.58
CA ARG A 23 8.28 -15.13 -1.72
C ARG A 23 8.96 -13.79 -1.96
N VAL A 24 10.24 -13.85 -2.26
CA VAL A 24 11.09 -12.72 -2.62
C VAL A 24 12.01 -13.18 -3.74
N SER A 25 12.07 -12.43 -4.83
CA SER A 25 13.03 -12.68 -5.93
C SER A 25 14.45 -12.52 -5.42
N ARG A 26 15.37 -13.27 -6.00
CA ARG A 26 16.81 -13.10 -5.74
C ARG A 26 17.30 -11.82 -6.40
N GLY A 27 18.11 -11.03 -5.69
CA GLY A 27 18.70 -9.78 -6.20
C GLY A 27 18.79 -8.71 -5.12
N GLU A 28 19.45 -7.61 -5.45
CA GLU A 28 19.69 -6.52 -4.50
C GLU A 28 18.47 -5.62 -4.27
N ALA A 29 17.55 -5.56 -5.23
CA ALA A 29 16.39 -4.69 -5.18
C ALA A 29 15.08 -5.46 -5.41
N VAL A 30 14.03 -5.11 -4.66
CA VAL A 30 12.70 -5.71 -4.83
C VAL A 30 11.59 -4.67 -4.75
N PHE A 31 10.58 -4.84 -5.60
CA PHE A 31 9.30 -4.16 -5.48
C PHE A 31 8.45 -4.84 -4.41
N TRP A 32 7.99 -4.05 -3.44
CA TRP A 32 7.17 -4.48 -2.30
C TRP A 32 5.79 -3.81 -2.35
N PRO A 33 4.79 -4.42 -2.99
CA PRO A 33 3.45 -3.84 -3.06
C PRO A 33 2.75 -3.79 -1.70
N GLY A 34 3.02 -4.75 -0.82
CA GLY A 34 2.31 -4.93 0.44
C GLY A 34 1.06 -5.81 0.30
N CYS A 35 0.66 -6.46 1.39
CA CYS A 35 -0.35 -7.51 1.37
C CYS A 35 -1.76 -7.04 0.94
N ALA A 36 -2.14 -5.80 1.23
CA ALA A 36 -3.42 -5.25 0.81
C ALA A 36 -3.43 -4.92 -0.69
N LEU A 37 -2.36 -4.32 -1.20
CA LEU A 37 -2.27 -3.90 -2.59
C LEU A 37 -2.17 -5.09 -3.55
N MET A 38 -1.60 -6.23 -3.12
CA MET A 38 -1.63 -7.47 -3.90
C MET A 38 -3.04 -8.02 -4.16
N GLY A 39 -4.06 -7.45 -3.52
CA GLY A 39 -5.46 -7.71 -3.85
C GLY A 39 -5.94 -7.04 -5.13
N LEU A 40 -5.21 -6.08 -5.70
CA LEU A 40 -5.48 -5.48 -7.01
C LEU A 40 -5.16 -6.47 -8.13
N ASP A 41 -5.57 -6.10 -9.36
CA ASP A 41 -5.20 -6.87 -10.54
C ASP A 41 -3.68 -7.03 -10.65
N PRO A 42 -3.17 -8.25 -10.79
CA PRO A 42 -1.74 -8.51 -10.96
C PRO A 42 -1.09 -7.78 -12.15
N ALA A 43 -1.87 -7.40 -13.17
CA ALA A 43 -1.37 -6.63 -14.31
C ALA A 43 -0.96 -5.20 -13.90
N ILE A 44 -1.71 -4.58 -12.98
CA ILE A 44 -1.37 -3.25 -12.45
C ILE A 44 -0.03 -3.29 -11.70
N LEU A 45 0.16 -4.30 -10.86
CA LEU A 45 1.40 -4.47 -10.10
C LEU A 45 2.60 -4.79 -11.01
N GLU A 46 2.37 -5.56 -12.07
CA GLU A 46 3.42 -5.84 -13.05
C GLU A 46 3.83 -4.60 -13.83
N ARG A 47 2.88 -3.76 -14.26
CA ARG A 47 3.18 -2.47 -14.90
C ARG A 47 3.92 -1.53 -13.94
N THR A 48 3.50 -1.50 -12.66
CA THR A 48 4.23 -0.76 -11.62
C THR A 48 5.69 -1.21 -11.55
N ARG A 49 5.94 -2.53 -11.54
CA ARG A 49 7.30 -3.08 -11.54
C ARG A 49 8.09 -2.69 -12.79
N GLN A 50 7.47 -2.77 -13.97
CA GLN A 50 8.11 -2.38 -15.24
C GLN A 50 8.52 -0.90 -15.27
N CYS A 51 7.70 0.01 -14.70
CA CYS A 51 8.10 1.41 -14.55
C CYS A 51 9.25 1.58 -13.54
N LEU A 52 9.24 0.83 -12.44
CA LEU A 52 10.34 0.84 -11.47
C LEU A 52 11.64 0.25 -12.07
N GLU A 53 11.55 -0.68 -13.00
CA GLU A 53 12.71 -1.28 -13.69
C GLU A 53 13.49 -0.28 -14.53
N ARG A 54 12.87 0.84 -14.95
CA ARG A 54 13.56 1.95 -15.62
C ARG A 54 14.56 2.67 -14.68
N ALA A 55 14.24 2.74 -13.38
CA ALA A 55 15.09 3.30 -12.34
C ALA A 55 16.04 2.28 -11.72
N GLU A 56 15.59 1.05 -11.57
CA GLU A 56 16.30 -0.04 -10.90
C GLU A 56 16.29 -1.30 -11.78
N PRO A 57 17.22 -1.41 -12.74
CA PRO A 57 17.30 -2.57 -13.63
C PRO A 57 17.44 -3.88 -12.87
N GLY A 58 16.62 -4.87 -13.23
CA GLY A 58 16.59 -6.18 -12.56
C GLY A 58 15.83 -6.20 -11.24
N ILE A 59 15.01 -5.18 -10.95
CA ILE A 59 14.17 -5.17 -9.76
C ILE A 59 13.26 -6.40 -9.70
N GLY A 60 13.40 -7.18 -8.62
CA GLY A 60 12.59 -8.35 -8.36
C GLY A 60 11.23 -8.04 -7.72
N LEU A 61 10.52 -9.09 -7.32
CA LEU A 61 9.20 -9.00 -6.68
C LEU A 61 9.23 -9.55 -5.26
N SER A 62 8.43 -8.97 -4.37
CA SER A 62 8.11 -9.54 -3.07
C SER A 62 6.60 -9.70 -2.90
N SER A 63 6.15 -10.89 -2.47
CA SER A 63 4.76 -11.15 -2.06
C SER A 63 4.58 -11.20 -0.54
N CYS A 64 5.60 -10.80 0.22
CA CYS A 64 5.58 -10.85 1.67
C CYS A 64 4.68 -9.77 2.30
N CYS A 65 4.16 -10.07 3.48
CA CYS A 65 3.57 -9.08 4.37
C CYS A 65 4.69 -8.46 5.22
N CYS A 66 4.64 -7.15 5.45
CA CYS A 66 5.61 -6.47 6.33
C CYS A 66 5.47 -6.84 7.81
N GLY A 67 4.32 -7.41 8.21
CA GLY A 67 4.08 -7.81 9.60
C GLY A 67 3.47 -6.73 10.50
N GLN A 68 3.24 -5.53 10.00
CA GLN A 68 2.67 -4.43 10.78
C GLN A 68 1.38 -4.81 11.55
N PRO A 69 0.41 -5.58 10.99
CA PRO A 69 -0.74 -6.01 11.78
C PRO A 69 -0.38 -6.85 13.02
N SER A 70 0.72 -7.62 12.94
CA SER A 70 1.18 -8.42 14.09
C SER A 70 1.72 -7.56 15.21
N ARG A 71 2.38 -6.43 14.90
CA ARG A 71 2.90 -5.49 15.91
C ARG A 71 1.82 -5.08 16.90
N TYR A 72 0.61 -4.81 16.42
CA TYR A 72 -0.49 -4.28 17.22
C TYR A 72 -1.46 -5.34 17.74
N LEU A 73 -1.71 -6.40 16.97
CA LEU A 73 -2.71 -7.40 17.32
C LEU A 73 -2.12 -8.68 17.93
N PHE A 74 -0.86 -9.01 17.60
CA PHE A 74 -0.21 -10.26 17.99
C PHE A 74 1.27 -10.00 18.35
N PRO A 75 1.54 -9.13 19.35
CA PRO A 75 2.93 -8.70 19.65
C PRO A 75 3.86 -9.89 19.97
N GLY A 76 3.36 -10.94 20.62
CA GLY A 76 4.15 -12.14 20.89
C GLY A 76 4.60 -12.90 19.63
N ALA A 77 3.90 -12.76 18.50
CA ALA A 77 4.30 -13.38 17.24
C ALA A 77 5.07 -12.40 16.31
N HIS A 78 5.07 -11.11 16.62
CA HIS A 78 5.64 -10.09 15.76
C HIS A 78 7.14 -10.29 15.56
N GLN A 79 7.90 -10.42 16.63
CA GLN A 79 9.36 -10.57 16.58
C GLN A 79 9.79 -11.80 15.76
N ALA A 80 9.15 -12.94 15.97
CA ALA A 80 9.43 -14.17 15.21
C ALA A 80 9.12 -14.00 13.70
N ARG A 81 8.06 -13.24 13.37
CA ARG A 81 7.70 -12.92 11.98
C ARG A 81 8.69 -11.98 11.32
N GLN A 82 9.16 -10.95 12.04
CA GLN A 82 10.20 -10.04 11.56
C GLN A 82 11.53 -10.79 11.33
N GLU A 83 11.92 -11.65 12.25
CA GLU A 83 13.13 -12.46 12.10
C GLU A 83 13.04 -13.41 10.89
N LYS A 84 11.88 -14.05 10.68
CA LYS A 84 11.64 -14.89 9.49
C LYS A 84 11.74 -14.09 8.20
N LEU A 85 11.23 -12.84 8.20
CA LEU A 85 11.30 -11.95 7.06
C LEU A 85 12.73 -11.51 6.78
N ARG A 86 13.49 -11.11 7.81
CA ARG A 86 14.89 -10.72 7.70
C ARG A 86 15.72 -11.85 7.07
N ARG A 87 15.65 -13.06 7.62
CA ARG A 87 16.37 -14.23 7.07
C ARG A 87 16.02 -14.51 5.61
N LEU A 88 14.76 -14.30 5.21
CA LEU A 88 14.38 -14.46 3.83
C LEU A 88 15.01 -13.40 2.92
N LEU A 89 14.98 -12.13 3.32
CA LEU A 89 15.57 -11.02 2.57
C LEU A 89 17.09 -11.18 2.45
N GLU A 90 17.78 -11.52 3.53
CA GLU A 90 19.21 -11.81 3.55
C GLU A 90 19.57 -12.97 2.60
N LYS A 91 18.83 -14.09 2.71
CA LYS A 91 19.03 -15.26 1.82
C LYS A 91 18.87 -14.89 0.33
N GLN A 92 18.02 -13.93 0.01
CA GLN A 92 17.80 -13.48 -1.37
C GLN A 92 18.77 -12.37 -1.81
N GLY A 93 19.59 -11.83 -0.90
CA GLY A 93 20.56 -10.79 -1.20
C GLY A 93 19.97 -9.39 -1.32
N VAL A 94 18.76 -9.15 -0.76
CA VAL A 94 18.07 -7.87 -0.84
C VAL A 94 18.80 -6.81 -0.01
N LYS A 95 18.98 -5.62 -0.60
CA LYS A 95 19.52 -4.41 0.04
C LYS A 95 18.57 -3.23 -0.06
N ARG A 96 17.80 -3.14 -1.16
CA ARG A 96 16.85 -2.06 -1.45
C ARG A 96 15.43 -2.59 -1.57
N ILE A 97 14.48 -1.90 -0.95
CA ILE A 97 13.05 -2.26 -0.97
C ILE A 97 12.24 -1.07 -1.46
N TYR A 98 11.63 -1.20 -2.63
CA TYR A 98 10.74 -0.21 -3.22
C TYR A 98 9.30 -0.48 -2.75
N ALA A 99 8.84 0.24 -1.72
CA ALA A 99 7.58 -0.02 -1.03
C ALA A 99 6.44 0.86 -1.58
N ALA A 100 5.32 0.23 -1.98
CA ALA A 100 4.13 0.95 -2.42
C ALA A 100 3.20 1.35 -1.26
N CYS A 101 3.18 0.54 -0.20
CA CYS A 101 2.29 0.77 0.93
C CYS A 101 2.96 1.62 2.02
N PRO A 102 2.39 2.77 2.41
CA PRO A 102 2.93 3.64 3.45
C PRO A 102 3.18 2.95 4.80
N ASN A 103 2.31 2.02 5.19
CA ASN A 103 2.50 1.25 6.42
C ASN A 103 3.66 0.24 6.28
N CYS A 104 3.87 -0.31 5.08
CA CYS A 104 5.01 -1.19 4.82
C CYS A 104 6.31 -0.41 4.87
N THR A 105 6.36 0.82 4.32
CA THR A 105 7.55 1.67 4.40
C THR A 105 8.01 1.82 5.84
N GLN A 106 7.15 2.31 6.73
CA GLN A 106 7.49 2.48 8.15
C GLN A 106 7.88 1.19 8.86
N GLU A 107 7.19 0.09 8.57
CA GLU A 107 7.46 -1.20 9.22
C GLU A 107 8.80 -1.79 8.78
N LEU A 108 9.14 -1.66 7.50
CA LEU A 108 10.37 -2.18 6.91
C LEU A 108 11.59 -1.33 7.27
N GLU A 109 11.45 -0.02 7.40
CA GLU A 109 12.49 0.88 7.96
C GLU A 109 12.91 0.43 9.36
N GLY A 110 11.98 -0.10 10.15
CA GLY A 110 12.25 -0.65 11.48
C GLY A 110 13.07 -1.94 11.48
N LEU A 111 13.31 -2.58 10.33
CA LEU A 111 14.24 -3.73 10.22
C LEU A 111 15.71 -3.28 10.26
N GLY A 112 16.01 -2.02 9.96
CA GLY A 112 17.29 -1.35 10.22
C GLY A 112 18.42 -1.57 9.20
N GLU A 113 18.33 -2.59 8.35
CA GLU A 113 19.47 -3.00 7.49
C GLU A 113 19.21 -2.77 5.99
N TYR A 114 18.01 -2.31 5.62
CA TYR A 114 17.55 -2.16 4.25
C TYR A 114 17.31 -0.70 3.90
N GLN A 115 17.71 -0.29 2.71
CA GLN A 115 17.25 0.98 2.15
C GLN A 115 15.80 0.82 1.69
N VAL A 116 14.86 1.40 2.43
CA VAL A 116 13.44 1.37 2.10
C VAL A 116 13.06 2.66 1.40
N LEU A 117 12.57 2.54 0.17
CA LEU A 117 12.25 3.66 -0.71
C LEU A 117 10.75 3.62 -1.04
N PRO A 118 9.98 4.68 -0.76
CA PRO A 118 8.64 4.80 -1.30
C PRO A 118 8.68 4.85 -2.83
N ILE A 119 7.77 4.14 -3.50
CA ILE A 119 7.78 4.10 -4.98
C ILE A 119 7.35 5.40 -5.64
N TRP A 120 6.63 6.27 -4.93
CA TRP A 120 5.94 7.42 -5.52
C TRP A 120 6.87 8.43 -6.16
N PRO A 121 7.99 8.87 -5.53
CA PRO A 121 8.97 9.74 -6.18
C PRO A 121 9.58 9.10 -7.42
N VAL A 122 9.91 7.80 -7.34
CA VAL A 122 10.50 7.05 -8.45
C VAL A 122 9.52 6.96 -9.64
N LEU A 123 8.27 6.62 -9.38
CA LEU A 123 7.24 6.59 -10.42
C LEU A 123 7.03 7.97 -11.06
N ALA A 124 7.05 9.06 -10.26
CA ALA A 124 6.87 10.41 -10.77
C ALA A 124 8.00 10.88 -11.72
N GLU A 125 9.15 10.24 -11.66
CA GLU A 125 10.29 10.50 -12.55
C GLU A 125 10.30 9.62 -13.80
N HIS A 126 9.70 8.41 -13.72
CA HIS A 126 9.85 7.39 -14.76
C HIS A 126 8.55 6.98 -15.46
N VAL A 127 7.39 7.44 -15.00
CA VAL A 127 6.10 7.23 -15.68
C VAL A 127 5.85 8.36 -16.67
N GLY A 128 5.64 8.00 -17.94
CA GLY A 128 5.28 8.93 -18.99
C GLY A 128 3.79 8.87 -19.36
N PRO A 129 3.31 9.79 -20.22
CA PRO A 129 1.92 9.78 -20.71
C PRO A 129 1.52 8.47 -21.38
N GLU A 130 2.48 7.79 -22.02
CA GLU A 130 2.30 6.51 -22.69
C GLU A 130 1.97 5.34 -21.75
N ASP A 131 2.31 5.47 -20.48
CA ASP A 131 2.03 4.46 -19.46
C ASP A 131 0.61 4.59 -18.90
N ILE A 132 -0.05 5.76 -19.06
CA ILE A 132 -1.34 6.06 -18.44
C ILE A 132 -2.47 5.34 -19.15
N GLN A 133 -3.26 4.60 -18.37
CA GLN A 133 -4.40 3.83 -18.86
C GLN A 133 -5.66 4.03 -18.02
N GLY A 134 -5.57 4.81 -16.96
CA GLY A 134 -6.69 5.13 -16.09
C GLY A 134 -7.60 6.19 -16.71
N PRO A 135 -8.82 6.32 -16.19
CA PRO A 135 -9.85 7.16 -16.81
C PRO A 135 -9.70 8.65 -16.54
N GLY A 136 -8.75 9.09 -15.72
CA GLY A 136 -8.68 10.50 -15.31
C GLY A 136 -9.93 11.00 -14.57
N GLY A 137 -10.20 12.33 -14.69
CA GLY A 137 -11.43 12.96 -14.22
C GLY A 137 -11.38 13.50 -12.78
N PRO A 138 -12.51 14.03 -12.27
CA PRO A 138 -12.53 14.71 -10.97
C PRO A 138 -12.39 13.74 -9.79
N ALA A 139 -11.55 14.11 -8.82
CA ALA A 139 -11.31 13.32 -7.62
C ALA A 139 -10.82 14.17 -6.44
N THR A 140 -10.84 13.61 -5.24
CA THR A 140 -10.20 14.19 -4.05
C THR A 140 -9.13 13.24 -3.50
N LEU A 141 -8.02 13.78 -2.99
CA LEU A 141 -6.90 12.99 -2.48
C LEU A 141 -6.96 12.83 -0.96
N HIS A 142 -6.81 11.60 -0.52
CA HIS A 142 -6.47 11.30 0.87
C HIS A 142 -5.00 10.95 0.99
N ASP A 143 -4.20 11.84 1.57
CA ASP A 143 -2.83 11.54 1.97
C ASP A 143 -2.84 10.61 3.20
N PRO A 144 -2.20 9.43 3.12
CA PRO A 144 -2.13 8.50 4.25
C PRO A 144 -1.31 9.07 5.41
N CYS A 145 -1.81 8.94 6.63
CA CYS A 145 -1.16 9.51 7.82
C CYS A 145 0.29 9.03 8.09
N PRO A 146 0.75 7.85 7.67
CA PRO A 146 2.16 7.50 7.78
C PRO A 146 3.09 8.39 6.94
N MET A 147 2.59 8.96 5.84
CA MET A 147 3.35 9.84 4.93
C MET A 147 3.16 11.33 5.22
N ARG A 148 2.60 11.69 6.39
CA ARG A 148 2.28 13.08 6.76
C ARG A 148 3.50 14.01 6.69
N LYS A 149 4.67 13.53 7.06
CA LYS A 149 5.91 14.30 7.05
C LYS A 149 6.75 14.15 5.77
N ASP A 150 6.26 13.39 4.80
CA ASP A 150 6.96 13.13 3.55
C ASP A 150 6.37 13.99 2.42
N ALA A 151 6.81 15.24 2.37
CA ALA A 151 6.40 16.19 1.34
C ALA A 151 6.81 15.75 -0.06
N ILE A 152 7.91 15.03 -0.20
CA ILE A 152 8.41 14.52 -1.50
C ILE A 152 7.41 13.51 -2.06
N CYS A 153 6.99 12.52 -1.27
CA CYS A 153 5.96 11.57 -1.69
C CYS A 153 4.63 12.25 -2.01
N GLN A 154 4.19 13.21 -1.20
CA GLN A 154 2.93 13.92 -1.40
C GLN A 154 2.93 14.71 -2.73
N GLN A 155 4.03 15.39 -3.05
CA GLN A 155 4.19 16.12 -4.31
C GLN A 155 4.30 15.16 -5.50
N ALA A 156 5.04 14.06 -5.36
CA ALA A 156 5.17 13.04 -6.38
C ALA A 156 3.80 12.44 -6.76
N VAL A 157 2.97 12.14 -5.78
CA VAL A 157 1.60 11.63 -6.01
C VAL A 157 0.75 12.66 -6.76
N ARG A 158 0.83 13.96 -6.41
CA ARG A 158 0.11 15.02 -7.13
C ARG A 158 0.57 15.17 -8.58
N ARG A 159 1.88 15.06 -8.83
CA ARG A 159 2.42 15.04 -10.21
C ARG A 159 1.89 13.85 -11.02
N LEU A 160 1.85 12.66 -10.42
CA LEU A 160 1.30 11.45 -11.05
C LEU A 160 -0.19 11.58 -11.34
N LEU A 161 -0.97 12.18 -10.44
CA LEU A 161 -2.40 12.45 -10.66
C LEU A 161 -2.62 13.45 -11.78
N ALA A 162 -1.82 14.50 -11.86
CA ALA A 162 -1.88 15.47 -12.96
C ALA A 162 -1.53 14.81 -14.30
N LEU A 163 -0.49 13.94 -14.32
CA LEU A 163 -0.13 13.17 -15.52
C LEU A 163 -1.26 12.23 -15.97
N ALA A 164 -2.04 11.70 -15.02
CA ALA A 164 -3.20 10.84 -15.29
C ALA A 164 -4.49 11.62 -15.58
N ASP A 165 -4.41 12.91 -15.91
CA ASP A 165 -5.54 13.80 -16.22
C ASP A 165 -6.60 13.83 -15.09
N VAL A 166 -6.16 13.80 -13.83
CA VAL A 166 -7.03 13.92 -12.67
C VAL A 166 -7.21 15.37 -12.27
N THR A 167 -8.45 15.87 -12.35
CA THR A 167 -8.82 17.18 -11.81
C THR A 167 -8.95 17.06 -10.28
N LEU A 168 -7.87 17.41 -9.58
CA LEU A 168 -7.78 17.23 -8.13
C LEU A 168 -8.46 18.37 -7.37
N THR A 169 -9.42 18.00 -6.51
CA THR A 169 -9.93 18.88 -5.45
C THR A 169 -9.34 18.44 -4.12
N GLU A 170 -8.51 19.28 -3.54
CA GLU A 170 -7.84 18.96 -2.26
C GLU A 170 -8.85 18.84 -1.11
N ALA A 171 -8.54 17.98 -0.17
CA ALA A 171 -9.27 17.89 1.08
C ALA A 171 -9.03 19.14 1.95
N ALA A 172 -9.99 19.53 2.79
CA ALA A 172 -9.82 20.66 3.74
C ALA A 172 -8.57 20.50 4.64
N ARG A 173 -8.18 19.24 4.91
CA ARG A 173 -6.92 18.90 5.59
C ARG A 173 -6.17 17.90 4.71
N CYS A 174 -5.12 18.35 4.05
CA CYS A 174 -4.28 17.56 3.14
C CYS A 174 -2.81 17.61 3.57
N GLY A 175 -1.97 16.84 2.94
CA GLY A 175 -0.53 16.78 3.18
C GLY A 175 -0.19 16.52 4.66
N GLU A 176 0.62 17.37 5.24
CA GLU A 176 1.04 17.28 6.65
C GLU A 176 -0.13 17.37 7.65
N ASN A 177 -1.20 18.08 7.27
CA ASN A 177 -2.39 18.28 8.10
C ASN A 177 -3.44 17.18 7.94
N THR A 178 -3.16 16.15 7.15
CA THR A 178 -4.11 15.06 6.90
C THR A 178 -4.57 14.39 8.20
N ARG A 179 -5.86 14.05 8.28
CA ARG A 179 -6.40 13.21 9.35
C ARG A 179 -6.33 11.73 8.97
N CYS A 180 -6.23 10.87 9.96
CA CYS A 180 -6.23 9.43 9.78
C CYS A 180 -7.59 8.93 9.27
N CYS A 181 -7.57 7.93 8.37
CA CYS A 181 -8.75 7.19 7.92
C CYS A 181 -9.42 6.32 9.01
N GLY A 182 -8.86 6.30 10.22
CA GLY A 182 -9.33 5.49 11.34
C GLY A 182 -8.75 4.07 11.41
N ASN A 183 -7.85 3.69 10.50
CA ASN A 183 -7.29 2.34 10.49
C ASN A 183 -5.80 2.25 10.90
N PHE A 184 -5.16 3.37 11.20
CA PHE A 184 -3.76 3.37 11.63
C PHE A 184 -3.58 2.54 12.91
N HIS A 185 -2.46 1.81 13.01
CA HIS A 185 -2.17 0.89 14.11
C HIS A 185 -3.26 -0.16 14.36
N MET A 186 -3.94 -0.59 13.31
CA MET A 186 -5.03 -1.58 13.41
C MET A 186 -6.21 -1.14 14.27
N MET A 187 -6.44 0.18 14.40
CA MET A 187 -7.46 0.77 15.25
C MET A 187 -8.85 0.18 14.99
N ARG A 188 -9.17 -0.14 13.73
CA ARG A 188 -10.46 -0.78 13.37
C ARG A 188 -10.69 -2.13 14.07
N ALA A 189 -9.62 -2.87 14.36
CA ALA A 189 -9.70 -4.15 15.07
C ALA A 189 -9.58 -3.99 16.59
N LEU A 190 -8.81 -3.01 17.04
CA LEU A 190 -8.56 -2.74 18.46
C LEU A 190 -9.72 -2.02 19.13
N ASP A 191 -10.19 -0.93 18.50
CA ASP A 191 -11.25 -0.04 18.98
C ASP A 191 -12.11 0.45 17.80
N PRO A 192 -13.14 -0.32 17.39
CA PRO A 192 -13.98 0.00 16.25
C PRO A 192 -14.72 1.34 16.37
N ASP A 193 -15.13 1.73 17.58
CA ASP A 193 -15.87 2.96 17.81
C ASP A 193 -14.97 4.18 17.65
N LYS A 194 -13.77 4.15 18.20
CA LYS A 194 -12.76 5.19 18.00
C LYS A 194 -12.35 5.26 16.54
N SER A 195 -12.17 4.12 15.88
CA SER A 195 -11.90 4.05 14.44
C SER A 195 -12.98 4.73 13.63
N ARG A 196 -14.25 4.50 13.96
CA ARG A 196 -15.40 5.12 13.29
C ARG A 196 -15.41 6.65 13.48
N VAL A 197 -15.22 7.13 14.71
CA VAL A 197 -15.15 8.57 14.99
C VAL A 197 -14.05 9.24 14.20
N MET A 198 -12.83 8.66 14.16
CA MET A 198 -11.71 9.17 13.39
C MET A 198 -12.02 9.21 11.88
N ARG A 199 -12.67 8.16 11.37
CA ARG A 199 -13.03 8.04 9.95
C ARG A 199 -14.09 9.05 9.56
N GLN A 200 -15.13 9.25 10.37
CA GLN A 200 -16.16 10.26 10.13
C GLN A 200 -15.57 11.68 10.12
N ALA A 201 -14.68 11.98 11.07
CA ALA A 201 -13.96 13.25 11.07
C ALA A 201 -13.12 13.44 9.80
N ARG A 202 -12.49 12.39 9.28
CA ARG A 202 -11.75 12.46 8.01
C ARG A 202 -12.68 12.61 6.81
N LEU A 203 -13.81 11.90 6.77
CA LEU A 203 -14.80 12.05 5.69
C LEU A 203 -15.37 13.45 5.61
N GLY A 204 -15.51 14.15 6.74
CA GLY A 204 -15.91 15.56 6.78
C GLY A 204 -14.89 16.54 6.18
N ASP A 205 -13.61 16.14 6.08
CA ASP A 205 -12.58 16.95 5.39
C ASP A 205 -12.56 16.74 3.88
N LEU A 206 -13.17 15.64 3.39
CA LEU A 206 -13.13 15.22 1.99
C LEU A 206 -14.38 15.71 1.24
N PRO A 207 -14.25 16.39 0.08
CA PRO A 207 -15.39 16.82 -0.72
C PRO A 207 -16.41 15.70 -0.96
N ALA A 208 -17.68 16.02 -0.73
CA ALA A 208 -18.77 15.11 -1.01
C ALA A 208 -18.92 14.86 -2.53
N GLY A 209 -19.39 13.67 -2.89
CA GLY A 209 -19.68 13.34 -4.31
C GLY A 209 -18.46 12.98 -5.16
N LEU A 210 -17.24 13.36 -4.78
CA LEU A 210 -16.04 13.00 -5.52
C LEU A 210 -15.51 11.61 -5.10
N PRO A 211 -14.93 10.84 -6.03
CA PRO A 211 -14.17 9.64 -5.68
C PRO A 211 -12.97 10.01 -4.79
N ILE A 212 -12.70 9.19 -3.79
CA ILE A 212 -11.51 9.35 -2.93
C ILE A 212 -10.36 8.57 -3.56
N VAL A 213 -9.33 9.28 -3.94
CA VAL A 213 -8.05 8.68 -4.38
C VAL A 213 -7.10 8.59 -3.20
N SER A 214 -6.34 7.52 -3.11
CA SER A 214 -5.25 7.39 -2.12
C SER A 214 -4.19 6.41 -2.63
N TYR A 215 -2.99 6.56 -2.09
CA TYR A 215 -1.88 5.64 -2.29
C TYR A 215 -1.70 4.64 -1.11
N CYS A 216 -2.78 4.38 -0.40
CA CYS A 216 -2.87 3.38 0.66
C CYS A 216 -4.17 2.57 0.55
N GLU A 217 -4.07 1.31 0.14
CA GLU A 217 -5.25 0.44 -0.03
C GLU A 217 -6.00 0.22 1.29
N GLY A 218 -5.30 0.19 2.42
CA GLY A 218 -5.95 0.08 3.74
C GLY A 218 -6.80 1.30 4.11
N CYS A 219 -6.45 2.51 3.63
CA CYS A 219 -7.29 3.70 3.79
C CYS A 219 -8.51 3.64 2.87
N LEU A 220 -8.32 3.22 1.62
CA LEU A 220 -9.41 3.07 0.65
C LEU A 220 -10.44 2.03 1.12
N ASP A 221 -9.98 0.90 1.67
CA ASP A 221 -10.87 -0.12 2.25
C ASP A 221 -11.72 0.44 3.40
N ALA A 222 -11.14 1.29 4.25
CA ALA A 222 -11.88 1.94 5.33
C ALA A 222 -12.99 2.86 4.78
N PHE A 223 -12.73 3.62 3.71
CA PHE A 223 -13.71 4.52 3.09
C PHE A 223 -14.75 3.77 2.26
N ARG A 224 -14.39 2.67 1.58
CA ARG A 224 -15.36 1.77 0.92
C ARG A 224 -16.39 1.22 1.89
N GLY A 225 -15.97 0.88 3.11
CA GLY A 225 -16.85 0.45 4.18
C GLY A 225 -17.91 1.48 4.60
N GLU A 226 -17.71 2.77 4.25
CA GLU A 226 -18.67 3.88 4.44
C GLU A 226 -19.42 4.26 3.14
N GLY A 227 -19.39 3.38 2.14
CA GLY A 227 -20.09 3.60 0.86
C GLY A 227 -19.44 4.63 -0.09
N ARG A 228 -18.22 5.10 0.20
CA ARG A 228 -17.53 6.06 -0.69
C ARG A 228 -16.87 5.34 -1.87
N ARG A 229 -17.02 5.90 -3.06
CA ARG A 229 -16.24 5.47 -4.23
C ARG A 229 -14.76 5.75 -3.98
N THR A 230 -13.92 4.76 -4.19
CA THR A 230 -12.47 4.86 -3.94
C THR A 230 -11.67 4.30 -5.10
N ILE A 231 -10.52 4.91 -5.40
CA ILE A 231 -9.62 4.51 -6.47
C ILE A 231 -8.19 4.57 -5.95
N HIS A 232 -7.40 3.53 -6.15
CA HIS A 232 -5.99 3.57 -5.82
C HIS A 232 -5.20 4.34 -6.89
N VAL A 233 -4.16 5.11 -6.51
CA VAL A 233 -3.33 5.86 -7.46
C VAL A 233 -2.85 4.97 -8.61
N LEU A 234 -2.38 3.75 -8.32
CA LEU A 234 -1.93 2.81 -9.36
C LEU A 234 -3.04 2.39 -10.34
N GLU A 235 -4.31 2.45 -9.94
CA GLU A 235 -5.43 2.19 -10.85
C GLU A 235 -5.67 3.36 -11.81
N LEU A 236 -5.40 4.59 -11.38
CA LEU A 236 -5.45 5.77 -12.25
C LEU A 236 -4.28 5.79 -13.23
N LEU A 237 -3.13 5.26 -12.84
CA LEU A 237 -1.98 5.17 -13.73
C LEU A 237 -2.12 4.00 -14.73
N PHE A 238 -2.38 2.80 -14.23
CA PHE A 238 -2.19 1.56 -14.99
C PHE A 238 -3.46 0.77 -15.32
N GLY A 239 -4.65 1.37 -15.10
CA GLY A 239 -5.94 0.78 -15.40
C GLY A 239 -6.66 0.21 -14.18
N GLN A 240 -7.99 0.14 -14.28
CA GLN A 240 -8.84 -0.28 -13.16
C GLN A 240 -8.79 -1.79 -12.90
N SER A 241 -8.76 -2.18 -11.64
CA SER A 241 -8.93 -3.58 -11.24
C SER A 241 -10.36 -4.07 -11.49
N GLN A 242 -10.49 -5.12 -12.28
CA GLN A 242 -11.78 -5.79 -12.51
C GLN A 242 -12.25 -6.61 -11.30
N SER A 243 -11.31 -7.07 -10.48
CA SER A 243 -11.57 -7.83 -9.27
C SER A 243 -10.58 -7.49 -8.17
N ARG A 244 -10.94 -7.78 -6.92
CA ARG A 244 -10.08 -7.55 -5.74
C ARG A 244 -10.09 -8.77 -4.83
N GLY A 245 -9.01 -9.00 -4.12
CA GLY A 245 -8.97 -9.96 -3.04
C GLY A 245 -7.91 -11.04 -3.13
N TRP A 246 -8.14 -12.14 -2.42
CA TRP A 246 -7.17 -13.22 -2.22
C TRP A 246 -6.79 -13.96 -3.50
N GLY A 247 -7.69 -14.07 -4.47
CA GLY A 247 -7.40 -14.68 -5.77
C GLY A 247 -6.28 -13.95 -6.52
N ASN A 248 -6.35 -12.61 -6.59
CA ASN A 248 -5.34 -11.77 -7.20
C ASN A 248 -4.01 -11.86 -6.43
N ARG A 249 -4.06 -11.82 -5.10
CA ARG A 249 -2.87 -11.99 -4.28
C ARG A 249 -2.17 -13.31 -4.52
N TRP A 250 -2.94 -14.42 -4.65
CA TRP A 250 -2.39 -15.73 -4.96
C TRP A 250 -1.77 -15.78 -6.36
N ALA A 251 -2.46 -15.20 -7.36
CA ALA A 251 -1.96 -15.10 -8.72
C ALA A 251 -0.64 -14.32 -8.80
N PHE A 252 -0.56 -13.17 -8.10
CA PHE A 252 0.67 -12.38 -8.00
C PHE A 252 1.81 -13.17 -7.33
N THR A 253 1.53 -13.85 -6.21
CA THR A 253 2.53 -14.66 -5.50
C THR A 253 3.12 -15.78 -6.37
N ARG A 254 2.34 -16.32 -7.32
CA ARG A 254 2.82 -17.35 -8.25
C ARG A 254 3.77 -16.80 -9.31
N LYS A 255 3.63 -15.54 -9.73
CA LYS A 255 4.54 -14.88 -10.69
C LYS A 255 5.93 -14.67 -10.09
N GLY A 256 6.07 -14.44 -8.80
CA GLY A 256 7.36 -14.31 -8.10
C GLY A 256 8.16 -15.63 -7.97
N LYS A 257 7.88 -16.62 -8.80
CA LYS A 257 8.64 -17.88 -8.89
C LYS A 257 9.73 -17.88 -9.96
N ALA A 258 9.80 -16.83 -10.76
CA ALA A 258 10.82 -16.69 -11.80
C ALA A 258 12.12 -16.09 -11.23
#